data_804a2af38f7c92743406f65b7d250dee
#
_entry.id   804a2af38f7c92743406f65b7d250dee
#
_cell.length_a   1.000
_cell.length_b   1.000
_cell.length_c   1.000
_cell.angle_alpha   90.00
_cell.angle_beta   90.00
_cell.angle_gamma   90.00
#
_symmetry.space_group_name_H-M   'P 1'
#
loop_
_entity.id
_entity.type
_entity.pdbx_description
1 polymer ?
#
loop_
_entity_poly.entity_id
_entity_poly.type
_entity_poly.pdbx_seq_one_letter_code
_entity_poly.pdbx_strand_id
1 'polypeptide(L)'
;MKRLFAALLSAVLLFGFAPAAHADVAGLTLCADSPRFQERAAAAATEQAKARFNMYSQASCGEDGLPRLIVDGRFSHAGDFLIPGLLFLYMAGWIGWAGRSYMMAIRGKGSQMKEIQIDPGLALSCALGAAKWPVDAVGEMRSGAMFADDSRITVSPR
;
A
#
# COMPACT_ATOMS: atom_id res chain seq x y z
N MET A 1 -14.71 -13.32 -21.24
CA MET A 1 -13.29 -12.93 -21.31
C MET A 1 -13.05 -11.75 -22.26
N LYS A 2 -13.50 -11.78 -23.54
CA LYS A 2 -13.29 -10.66 -24.49
C LYS A 2 -13.86 -9.31 -24.03
N ARG A 3 -15.04 -9.28 -23.39
CA ARG A 3 -15.67 -8.04 -22.89
C ARG A 3 -14.96 -7.44 -21.68
N LEU A 4 -14.44 -8.28 -20.79
CA LEU A 4 -13.62 -7.86 -19.63
C LEU A 4 -12.27 -7.29 -20.08
N PHE A 5 -11.64 -7.92 -21.07
CA PHE A 5 -10.39 -7.44 -21.64
C PHE A 5 -10.57 -6.09 -22.36
N ALA A 6 -11.67 -5.93 -23.11
CA ALA A 6 -12.01 -4.67 -23.76
C ALA A 6 -12.30 -3.56 -22.76
N ALA A 7 -13.01 -3.84 -21.66
CA ALA A 7 -13.28 -2.87 -20.60
C ALA A 7 -12.00 -2.44 -19.87
N LEU A 8 -11.11 -3.39 -19.55
CA LEU A 8 -9.80 -3.12 -18.97
C LEU A 8 -8.92 -2.28 -19.90
N LEU A 9 -8.89 -2.63 -21.17
CA LEU A 9 -8.12 -1.89 -22.18
C LEU A 9 -8.66 -0.46 -22.35
N SER A 10 -9.99 -0.30 -22.38
CA SER A 10 -10.64 1.02 -22.44
C SER A 10 -10.35 1.86 -21.20
N ALA A 11 -10.36 1.25 -20.01
CA ALA A 11 -10.01 1.93 -18.77
C ALA A 11 -8.54 2.39 -18.78
N VAL A 12 -7.61 1.52 -19.19
CA VAL A 12 -6.18 1.87 -19.30
C VAL A 12 -5.97 2.98 -20.33
N LEU A 13 -6.67 2.95 -21.47
CA LEU A 13 -6.58 4.00 -22.49
C LEU A 13 -7.18 5.33 -22.00
N LEU A 14 -8.30 5.30 -21.30
CA LEU A 14 -8.96 6.52 -20.81
C LEU A 14 -8.18 7.17 -19.65
N PHE A 15 -7.62 6.36 -18.74
CA PHE A 15 -6.85 6.86 -17.61
C PHE A 15 -5.37 7.09 -17.93
N GLY A 16 -4.81 6.38 -18.92
CA GLY A 16 -3.43 6.53 -19.34
C GLY A 16 -3.16 7.74 -20.24
N PHE A 17 -4.19 8.31 -20.87
CA PHE A 17 -4.09 9.52 -21.70
C PHE A 17 -4.69 10.78 -21.07
N ALA A 18 -5.15 10.70 -19.81
CA ALA A 18 -5.47 11.94 -19.10
C ALA A 18 -4.18 12.76 -19.00
N PRO A 19 -4.14 13.99 -19.58
CA PRO A 19 -2.98 14.86 -19.42
C PRO A 19 -2.80 15.03 -17.92
N ALA A 20 -1.63 14.64 -17.40
CA ALA A 20 -1.28 14.93 -16.03
C ALA A 20 -1.44 16.45 -15.88
N ALA A 21 -2.44 16.86 -15.10
CA ALA A 21 -2.57 18.28 -14.75
C ALA A 21 -1.22 18.66 -14.16
N HIS A 22 -0.50 19.56 -14.84
CA HIS A 22 0.69 20.17 -14.30
C HIS A 22 0.20 21.06 -13.15
N ALA A 23 0.00 20.49 -11.98
CA ALA A 23 0.02 21.24 -10.76
C ALA A 23 1.49 21.67 -10.65
N ASP A 24 1.77 22.86 -11.19
CA ASP A 24 2.96 23.61 -10.81
C ASP A 24 2.79 23.80 -9.31
N VAL A 25 3.52 23.02 -8.52
CA VAL A 25 3.43 23.11 -7.06
C VAL A 25 4.18 24.40 -6.73
N ALA A 26 3.45 25.51 -6.88
CA ALA A 26 3.96 26.85 -6.72
C ALA A 26 4.68 26.96 -5.37
N GLY A 27 5.94 27.42 -5.40
CA GLY A 27 6.77 27.61 -4.24
C GLY A 27 7.68 26.44 -3.86
N LEU A 28 7.73 25.36 -4.65
CA LEU A 28 8.72 24.30 -4.43
C LEU A 28 9.97 24.52 -5.30
N THR A 29 11.13 24.45 -4.66
CA THR A 29 12.44 24.50 -5.31
C THR A 29 13.19 23.21 -5.06
N LEU A 30 14.19 22.91 -5.88
CA LEU A 30 15.07 21.78 -5.60
C LEU A 30 15.71 21.97 -4.22
N CYS A 31 15.76 20.93 -3.37
CA CYS A 31 16.32 21.05 -2.03
C CYS A 31 17.78 21.50 -2.07
N ALA A 32 18.54 21.04 -3.08
CA ALA A 32 19.92 21.49 -3.30
C ALA A 32 20.02 23.01 -3.49
N ASP A 33 19.00 23.67 -4.02
CA ASP A 33 18.97 25.11 -4.29
C ASP A 33 18.31 25.91 -3.15
N SER A 34 17.75 25.24 -2.15
CA SER A 34 17.10 25.88 -0.99
C SER A 34 18.13 26.30 0.06
N PRO A 35 18.29 27.60 0.37
CA PRO A 35 19.24 28.05 1.37
C PRO A 35 19.00 27.45 2.74
N ARG A 36 17.73 27.35 3.17
CA ARG A 36 17.37 26.76 4.47
C ARG A 36 17.66 25.27 4.57
N PHE A 37 17.56 24.54 3.46
CA PHE A 37 17.96 23.13 3.43
C PHE A 37 19.49 23.01 3.55
N GLN A 38 20.24 23.83 2.85
CA GLN A 38 21.71 23.85 2.92
C GLN A 38 22.22 24.19 4.32
N GLU A 39 21.62 25.18 4.99
CA GLU A 39 21.95 25.53 6.37
C GLU A 39 21.75 24.33 7.32
N ARG A 40 20.64 23.62 7.17
CA ARG A 40 20.36 22.40 7.97
C ARG A 40 21.33 21.27 7.63
N ALA A 41 21.67 21.09 6.36
CA ALA A 41 22.65 20.11 5.92
C ALA A 41 24.04 20.41 6.50
N ALA A 42 24.44 21.67 6.52
CA ALA A 42 25.72 22.12 7.11
C ALA A 42 25.75 21.91 8.64
N ALA A 43 24.62 22.04 9.31
CA ALA A 43 24.49 21.80 10.75
C ALA A 43 24.42 20.30 11.12
N ALA A 44 24.40 19.40 10.14
CA ALA A 44 24.32 17.96 10.38
C ALA A 44 25.59 17.42 11.05
N ALA A 45 25.47 17.00 12.31
CA ALA A 45 26.60 16.57 13.12
C ALA A 45 27.04 15.12 12.89
N THR A 46 26.17 14.27 12.32
CA THR A 46 26.45 12.84 12.14
C THR A 46 26.56 12.45 10.67
N GLU A 47 27.36 11.44 10.35
CA GLU A 47 27.48 10.94 8.97
C GLU A 47 26.16 10.41 8.42
N GLN A 48 25.32 9.81 9.28
CA GLN A 48 23.98 9.38 8.87
C GLN A 48 23.06 10.56 8.52
N ALA A 49 23.17 11.66 9.24
CA ALA A 49 22.42 12.86 8.93
C ALA A 49 22.89 13.47 7.59
N LYS A 50 24.20 13.55 7.37
CA LYS A 50 24.78 14.01 6.09
C LYS A 50 24.32 13.14 4.91
N ALA A 51 24.35 11.82 5.07
CA ALA A 51 23.88 10.88 4.04
C ALA A 51 22.40 11.10 3.71
N ARG A 52 21.54 11.36 4.71
CA ARG A 52 20.13 11.68 4.49
C ARG A 52 19.96 13.01 3.73
N PHE A 53 20.68 14.04 4.09
CA PHE A 53 20.63 15.32 3.36
C PHE A 53 21.08 15.15 1.91
N ASN A 54 22.13 14.36 1.65
CA ASN A 54 22.56 14.06 0.29
C ASN A 54 21.46 13.32 -0.51
N MET A 55 20.76 12.38 0.12
CA MET A 55 19.65 11.65 -0.51
C MET A 55 18.48 12.58 -0.84
N TYR A 56 18.15 13.52 0.05
CA TYR A 56 17.06 14.48 -0.15
C TYR A 56 17.42 15.70 -0.99
N SER A 57 18.68 15.88 -1.36
CA SER A 57 19.12 17.03 -2.16
C SER A 57 18.40 17.12 -3.51
N GLN A 58 17.99 15.99 -4.08
CA GLN A 58 17.25 15.91 -5.34
C GLN A 58 15.72 15.99 -5.17
N ALA A 59 15.23 16.03 -3.95
CA ALA A 59 13.82 16.22 -3.67
C ALA A 59 13.41 17.68 -3.84
N SER A 60 12.10 17.95 -3.89
CA SER A 60 11.56 19.31 -3.88
C SER A 60 11.33 19.76 -2.45
N CYS A 61 11.84 20.94 -2.12
CA CYS A 61 11.70 21.58 -0.81
C CYS A 61 10.74 22.75 -0.86
N GLY A 62 9.97 22.91 0.22
CA GLY A 62 9.19 24.13 0.44
C GLY A 62 10.05 25.31 0.90
N GLU A 63 9.44 26.47 1.10
CA GLU A 63 10.10 27.69 1.61
C GLU A 63 10.77 27.48 2.96
N ASP A 64 10.28 26.52 3.74
CA ASP A 64 10.83 26.10 5.03
C ASP A 64 12.12 25.26 4.93
N GLY A 65 12.54 24.90 3.69
CA GLY A 65 13.68 24.03 3.45
C GLY A 65 13.45 22.57 3.88
N LEU A 66 12.20 22.12 3.96
CA LEU A 66 11.86 20.74 4.24
C LEU A 66 11.49 20.00 2.96
N PRO A 67 12.02 18.77 2.74
CA PRO A 67 11.64 17.95 1.60
C PRO A 67 10.14 17.65 1.63
N ARG A 68 9.48 17.82 0.52
CA ARG A 68 8.06 17.53 0.31
C ARG A 68 7.92 16.32 -0.56
N LEU A 69 7.01 15.42 -0.16
CA LEU A 69 6.61 14.30 -1.01
C LEU A 69 5.68 14.82 -2.10
N ILE A 70 6.07 14.61 -3.36
CA ILE A 70 5.27 15.04 -4.50
C ILE A 70 4.49 13.86 -5.03
N VAL A 71 3.17 13.93 -4.91
CA VAL A 71 2.23 12.93 -5.45
C VAL A 71 1.49 13.56 -6.63
N ASP A 72 2.22 13.80 -7.72
CA ASP A 72 1.69 14.45 -8.92
C ASP A 72 1.30 13.46 -10.04
N GLY A 73 1.47 12.16 -9.79
CA GLY A 73 1.20 11.09 -10.77
C GLY A 73 2.26 10.94 -11.87
N ARG A 74 3.34 11.71 -11.83
CA ARG A 74 4.44 11.58 -12.81
C ARG A 74 5.29 10.36 -12.48
N PHE A 75 5.70 9.63 -13.52
CA PHE A 75 6.58 8.47 -13.36
C PHE A 75 7.94 8.81 -12.75
N SER A 76 8.41 10.06 -12.92
CA SER A 76 9.66 10.54 -12.30
C SER A 76 9.61 10.48 -10.77
N HIS A 77 8.41 10.61 -10.17
CA HIS A 77 8.18 10.57 -8.72
C HIS A 77 7.51 9.27 -8.27
N ALA A 78 7.42 8.28 -9.15
CA ALA A 78 6.77 6.99 -8.83
C ALA A 78 7.39 6.30 -7.61
N GLY A 79 8.70 6.44 -7.40
CA GLY A 79 9.39 5.90 -6.22
C GLY A 79 8.87 6.45 -4.90
N ASP A 80 8.39 7.69 -4.89
CA ASP A 80 7.97 8.40 -3.67
C ASP A 80 6.61 7.91 -3.14
N PHE A 81 5.73 7.46 -4.03
CA PHE A 81 4.38 7.02 -3.63
C PHE A 81 4.08 5.57 -4.00
N LEU A 82 4.59 5.06 -5.11
CA LEU A 82 4.23 3.74 -5.62
C LEU A 82 4.85 2.64 -4.77
N ILE A 83 6.13 2.76 -4.41
CA ILE A 83 6.81 1.79 -3.56
C ILE A 83 6.19 1.74 -2.16
N PRO A 84 6.03 2.86 -1.42
CA PRO A 84 5.35 2.85 -0.13
C PRO A 84 3.90 2.36 -0.22
N GLY A 85 3.19 2.77 -1.27
CA GLY A 85 1.81 2.35 -1.51
C GLY A 85 1.68 0.84 -1.74
N LEU A 86 2.53 0.25 -2.56
CA LEU A 86 2.55 -1.21 -2.79
C LEU A 86 2.95 -1.97 -1.53
N LEU A 87 3.93 -1.48 -0.77
CA LEU A 87 4.31 -2.09 0.50
C LEU A 87 3.17 -2.03 1.51
N PHE A 88 2.48 -0.89 1.60
CA PHE A 88 1.30 -0.75 2.46
C PHE A 88 0.20 -1.75 2.05
N LEU A 89 -0.14 -1.83 0.78
CA LEU A 89 -1.15 -2.77 0.27
C LEU A 89 -0.74 -4.23 0.54
N TYR A 90 0.53 -4.56 0.33
CA TYR A 90 1.03 -5.90 0.62
C TYR A 90 0.91 -6.25 2.10
N MET A 91 1.34 -5.35 2.99
CA MET A 91 1.27 -5.56 4.44
C MET A 91 -0.18 -5.63 4.94
N ALA A 92 -1.04 -4.74 4.48
CA ALA A 92 -2.46 -4.73 4.84
C ALA A 92 -3.16 -6.02 4.39
N GLY A 93 -2.89 -6.45 3.16
CA GLY A 93 -3.41 -7.70 2.62
C GLY A 93 -2.87 -8.92 3.36
N TRP A 94 -1.59 -8.92 3.73
CA TRP A 94 -0.99 -9.99 4.51
C TRP A 94 -1.67 -10.14 5.88
N ILE A 95 -1.83 -9.03 6.62
CA ILE A 95 -2.49 -9.02 7.93
C ILE A 95 -3.95 -9.51 7.79
N GLY A 96 -4.68 -8.97 6.82
CA GLY A 96 -6.06 -9.36 6.56
C GLY A 96 -6.20 -10.85 6.21
N TRP A 97 -5.30 -11.37 5.36
CA TRP A 97 -5.30 -12.77 4.96
C TRP A 97 -4.93 -13.71 6.11
N ALA A 98 -3.98 -13.30 6.95
CA ALA A 98 -3.61 -14.04 8.16
C ALA A 98 -4.79 -14.16 9.13
N GLY A 99 -5.49 -13.05 9.40
CA GLY A 99 -6.68 -13.04 10.24
C GLY A 99 -7.80 -13.90 9.67
N ARG A 100 -8.08 -13.79 8.36
CA ARG A 100 -9.07 -14.63 7.68
C ARG A 100 -8.72 -16.12 7.78
N SER A 101 -7.47 -16.48 7.53
CA SER A 101 -7.00 -17.87 7.62
C SER A 101 -7.12 -18.41 9.03
N TYR A 102 -6.79 -17.62 10.04
CA TYR A 102 -6.96 -17.98 11.44
C TYR A 102 -8.44 -18.22 11.78
N MET A 103 -9.33 -17.29 11.43
CA MET A 103 -10.77 -17.42 11.66
C MET A 103 -11.38 -18.65 10.96
N MET A 104 -10.88 -18.98 9.78
CA MET A 104 -11.30 -20.20 9.08
C MET A 104 -10.80 -21.47 9.78
N ALA A 105 -9.57 -21.46 10.29
CA ALA A 105 -8.96 -22.61 10.97
C ALA A 105 -9.62 -22.92 12.31
N ILE A 106 -10.14 -21.91 13.03
CA ILE A 106 -10.81 -22.12 14.32
C ILE A 106 -12.32 -22.40 14.21
N ARG A 107 -12.91 -22.37 13.01
CA ARG A 107 -14.33 -22.66 12.81
C ARG A 107 -14.68 -24.04 13.35
N GLY A 108 -15.74 -24.14 14.16
CA GLY A 108 -16.24 -25.39 14.72
C GLY A 108 -16.61 -25.31 16.19
N LYS A 109 -16.71 -26.48 16.86
CA LYS A 109 -17.03 -26.54 18.28
C LYS A 109 -15.93 -25.88 19.11
N GLY A 110 -16.29 -24.90 19.93
CA GLY A 110 -15.35 -24.16 20.78
C GLY A 110 -14.69 -22.94 20.08
N SER A 111 -15.19 -22.54 18.92
CA SER A 111 -14.67 -21.36 18.19
C SER A 111 -14.68 -20.11 19.04
N GLN A 112 -15.73 -19.84 19.79
CA GLN A 112 -15.85 -18.63 20.63
C GLN A 112 -14.71 -18.51 21.65
N MET A 113 -14.30 -19.60 22.29
CA MET A 113 -13.17 -19.57 23.23
C MET A 113 -11.84 -19.34 22.52
N LYS A 114 -11.66 -19.89 21.30
CA LYS A 114 -10.45 -19.72 20.51
C LYS A 114 -10.35 -18.34 19.86
N GLU A 115 -11.46 -17.64 19.70
CA GLU A 115 -11.48 -16.23 19.29
C GLU A 115 -11.00 -15.29 20.40
N ILE A 116 -11.33 -15.65 21.67
CA ILE A 116 -10.91 -14.86 22.85
C ILE A 116 -9.49 -15.23 23.28
N GLN A 117 -9.18 -16.54 23.28
CA GLN A 117 -7.84 -17.05 23.60
C GLN A 117 -7.13 -17.43 22.33
N ILE A 118 -6.32 -16.52 21.81
CA ILE A 118 -5.55 -16.76 20.59
C ILE A 118 -4.50 -17.84 20.84
N ASP A 119 -4.48 -18.86 19.97
CA ASP A 119 -3.41 -19.85 19.92
C ASP A 119 -2.22 -19.28 19.16
N PRO A 120 -1.08 -18.99 19.85
CA PRO A 120 0.06 -18.34 19.20
C PRO A 120 0.69 -19.20 18.09
N GLY A 121 0.70 -20.52 18.26
CA GLY A 121 1.26 -21.45 17.27
C GLY A 121 0.45 -21.45 15.99
N LEU A 122 -0.87 -21.55 16.11
CA LEU A 122 -1.78 -21.47 14.98
C LEU A 122 -1.74 -20.08 14.31
N ALA A 123 -1.74 -19.01 15.11
CA ALA A 123 -1.66 -17.65 14.60
C ALA A 123 -0.38 -17.41 13.79
N LEU A 124 0.75 -17.89 14.30
CA LEU A 124 2.04 -17.78 13.59
C LEU A 124 2.03 -18.57 12.28
N SER A 125 1.49 -19.79 12.29
CA SER A 125 1.40 -20.61 11.07
C SER A 125 0.51 -19.95 10.01
N CYS A 126 -0.61 -19.37 10.41
CA CYS A 126 -1.50 -18.60 9.53
C CYS A 126 -0.81 -17.34 8.99
N ALA A 127 -0.07 -16.64 9.85
CA ALA A 127 0.68 -15.44 9.44
C ALA A 127 1.76 -15.76 8.40
N LEU A 128 2.53 -16.83 8.62
CA LEU A 128 3.56 -17.27 7.65
C LEU A 128 2.93 -17.73 6.32
N GLY A 129 1.84 -18.50 6.39
CA GLY A 129 1.10 -18.95 5.20
C GLY A 129 0.51 -17.79 4.41
N ALA A 130 0.08 -16.73 5.09
CA ALA A 130 -0.52 -15.55 4.47
C ALA A 130 0.47 -14.68 3.69
N ALA A 131 1.77 -14.88 3.79
CA ALA A 131 2.76 -14.11 3.03
C ALA A 131 2.55 -14.22 1.50
N LYS A 132 1.99 -15.31 1.02
CA LYS A 132 1.67 -15.52 -0.41
C LYS A 132 0.24 -15.08 -0.79
N TRP A 133 -0.41 -14.27 0.03
CA TRP A 133 -1.82 -13.88 -0.13
C TRP A 133 -2.21 -13.38 -1.54
N PRO A 134 -1.37 -12.68 -2.31
CA PRO A 134 -1.78 -12.23 -3.64
C PRO A 134 -2.07 -13.40 -4.59
N VAL A 135 -1.27 -14.46 -4.48
CA VAL A 135 -1.44 -15.67 -5.30
C VAL A 135 -2.69 -16.45 -4.86
N ASP A 136 -2.85 -16.62 -3.53
CA ASP A 136 -4.01 -17.31 -2.96
C ASP A 136 -5.31 -16.56 -3.27
N ALA A 137 -5.31 -15.22 -3.20
CA ALA A 137 -6.47 -14.40 -3.54
C ALA A 137 -6.90 -14.57 -5.00
N VAL A 138 -5.95 -14.59 -5.93
CA VAL A 138 -6.23 -14.86 -7.34
C VAL A 138 -6.79 -16.27 -7.54
N GLY A 139 -6.26 -17.26 -6.83
CA GLY A 139 -6.75 -18.64 -6.86
C GLY A 139 -8.19 -18.74 -6.37
N GLU A 140 -8.50 -18.14 -5.21
CA GLU A 140 -9.85 -18.15 -4.64
C GLU A 140 -10.85 -17.33 -5.47
N MET A 141 -10.43 -16.24 -6.10
CA MET A 141 -11.27 -15.47 -7.00
C MET A 141 -11.67 -16.32 -8.24
N ARG A 142 -10.70 -17.04 -8.80
CA ARG A 142 -10.95 -17.90 -9.98
C ARG A 142 -11.83 -19.09 -9.68
N SER A 143 -11.70 -19.67 -8.48
CA SER A 143 -12.52 -20.81 -8.03
C SER A 143 -13.90 -20.39 -7.51
N GLY A 144 -14.14 -19.09 -7.33
CA GLY A 144 -15.37 -18.58 -6.70
C GLY A 144 -15.42 -18.73 -5.17
N ALA A 145 -14.37 -19.27 -4.54
CA ALA A 145 -14.34 -19.49 -3.09
C ALA A 145 -14.34 -18.18 -2.27
N MET A 146 -14.03 -17.06 -2.93
CA MET A 146 -14.05 -15.73 -2.32
C MET A 146 -15.47 -15.17 -2.19
N PHE A 147 -16.43 -15.70 -2.93
CA PHE A 147 -17.80 -15.20 -2.96
C PHE A 147 -18.71 -16.16 -2.17
N ALA A 148 -19.57 -15.59 -1.32
CA ALA A 148 -20.62 -16.34 -0.66
C ALA A 148 -21.87 -16.36 -1.55
N ASP A 149 -22.57 -17.50 -1.60
CA ASP A 149 -23.90 -17.58 -2.21
C ASP A 149 -24.88 -16.68 -1.46
N ASP A 150 -25.67 -15.89 -2.19
CA ASP A 150 -26.69 -15.01 -1.60
C ASP A 150 -27.68 -15.78 -0.70
N SER A 151 -27.94 -17.04 -1.03
CA SER A 151 -28.78 -17.94 -0.22
C SER A 151 -28.19 -18.28 1.14
N ARG A 152 -26.89 -18.09 1.35
CA ARG A 152 -26.19 -18.36 2.62
C ARG A 152 -26.04 -17.10 3.49
N ILE A 153 -26.36 -15.93 2.94
CA ILE A 153 -26.31 -14.69 3.68
C ILE A 153 -27.60 -14.55 4.49
N THR A 154 -27.51 -14.83 5.79
CA THR A 154 -28.63 -14.62 6.70
C THR A 154 -28.78 -13.12 6.94
N VAL A 155 -29.88 -12.55 6.43
CA VAL A 155 -30.27 -11.18 6.77
C VAL A 155 -30.78 -11.20 8.20
N SER A 156 -30.23 -10.39 9.08
CA SER A 156 -30.76 -10.26 10.45
C SER A 156 -32.23 -9.81 10.37
N PRO A 157 -33.17 -10.54 10.99
CA PRO A 157 -34.55 -10.08 11.03
C PRO A 157 -34.59 -8.74 11.77
N ARG A 158 -35.23 -7.76 11.14
CA ARG A 158 -35.49 -6.46 11.77
C ARG A 158 -36.61 -6.56 12.79
#